data_84a368d208881b05c0ce9a2a7ec9ceea
#
_entry.id   84a368d208881b05c0ce9a2a7ec9ceea
#
_cell.length_a   1.000
_cell.length_b   1.000
_cell.length_c   1.000
_cell.angle_alpha   90.00
_cell.angle_beta   90.00
_cell.angle_gamma   90.00
#
_symmetry.space_group_name_H-M   'P 1'
#
loop_
_entity.id
_entity.type
_entity.pdbx_description
1 polymer ?
#
loop_
_entity_poly.entity_id
_entity_poly.type
_entity_poly.pdbx_seq_one_letter_code
_entity_poly.pdbx_strand_id
1 'polypeptide(L)'
;MGTPFIGEVRLTAFNFPPKGWAFCNGQTLPINQNAALFSILGTTYGGDGVSNFKLPNLQGSVPMHFGNGFTQGQVGGASAVTLIGNQIGHTHSVSATATATSSTAAGNFPATSPKPIYGASVDTTMNAAIISPAGGNQSHPNLQPYLVVNYVIALVGVFPSRS
;
A
#
# COMPACT_ATOMS: atom_id res chain seq x y z
N MET A 1 2.73 36.42 -7.58
CA MET A 1 1.96 35.19 -7.34
C MET A 1 0.51 35.59 -7.16
N GLY A 2 -0.42 34.88 -7.82
CA GLY A 2 -1.85 35.11 -7.60
C GLY A 2 -2.27 34.76 -6.17
N THR A 3 -3.36 35.35 -5.68
CA THR A 3 -3.98 35.00 -4.39
C THR A 3 -4.50 33.57 -4.47
N PRO A 4 -4.15 32.67 -3.54
CA PRO A 4 -4.63 31.29 -3.57
C PRO A 4 -6.12 31.20 -3.25
N PHE A 5 -6.76 30.09 -3.63
CA PHE A 5 -8.05 29.74 -3.05
C PHE A 5 -7.88 29.15 -1.66
N ILE A 6 -8.81 29.42 -0.75
CA ILE A 6 -8.83 28.76 0.57
C ILE A 6 -8.99 27.25 0.35
N GLY A 7 -8.14 26.45 1.01
CA GLY A 7 -8.12 25.00 0.84
C GLY A 7 -7.30 24.50 -0.37
N GLU A 8 -6.66 25.41 -1.13
CA GLU A 8 -5.76 25.03 -2.21
C GLU A 8 -4.53 24.30 -1.65
N VAL A 9 -4.19 23.15 -2.24
CA VAL A 9 -3.00 22.36 -1.86
C VAL A 9 -1.91 22.56 -2.91
N ARG A 10 -0.68 22.85 -2.46
CA ARG A 10 0.51 23.02 -3.30
C ARG A 10 1.68 22.16 -2.84
N LEU A 11 2.53 21.79 -3.77
CA LEU A 11 3.84 21.20 -3.52
C LEU A 11 4.87 22.32 -3.29
N THR A 12 5.74 22.13 -2.30
CA THR A 12 6.85 23.03 -2.00
C THR A 12 8.11 22.25 -1.68
N ALA A 13 9.27 22.77 -2.12
CA ALA A 13 10.57 22.16 -1.88
C ALA A 13 11.26 22.65 -0.59
N PHE A 14 10.67 23.60 0.13
CA PHE A 14 11.21 24.15 1.37
C PHE A 14 10.50 23.57 2.60
N ASN A 15 11.16 23.64 3.75
CA ASN A 15 10.79 22.94 4.99
C ASN A 15 9.95 23.79 5.98
N PHE A 16 9.32 24.85 5.52
CA PHE A 16 8.41 25.68 6.32
C PHE A 16 7.17 26.07 5.50
N PRO A 17 5.96 26.18 6.11
CA PRO A 17 4.80 26.68 5.41
C PRO A 17 4.91 28.18 5.25
N PRO A 18 4.61 28.78 4.08
CA PRO A 18 4.54 30.22 3.92
C PRO A 18 3.47 30.86 4.84
N LYS A 19 3.55 32.16 5.06
CA LYS A 19 2.52 32.88 5.82
C LYS A 19 1.13 32.66 5.19
N GLY A 20 0.16 32.24 6.00
CA GLY A 20 -1.20 31.93 5.56
C GLY A 20 -1.38 30.52 5.01
N TRP A 21 -0.35 29.66 5.16
CA TRP A 21 -0.38 28.25 4.77
C TRP A 21 -0.04 27.36 5.97
N ALA A 22 -0.43 26.10 5.90
CA ALA A 22 -0.05 25.06 6.86
C ALA A 22 0.39 23.79 6.15
N PHE A 23 1.17 22.94 6.80
CA PHE A 23 1.52 21.64 6.25
C PHE A 23 0.32 20.67 6.24
N CYS A 24 0.23 19.85 5.21
CA CYS A 24 -0.73 18.74 5.11
C CYS A 24 -0.21 17.51 5.89
N ASN A 25 -0.10 17.65 7.22
CA ASN A 25 0.43 16.63 8.14
C ASN A 25 -0.63 16.12 9.14
N GLY A 26 -1.92 16.36 8.89
CA GLY A 26 -3.00 15.91 9.75
C GLY A 26 -3.20 16.74 11.01
N GLN A 27 -2.57 17.92 11.12
CA GLN A 27 -2.70 18.79 12.30
C GLN A 27 -4.13 19.23 12.55
N THR A 28 -4.47 19.43 13.82
CA THR A 28 -5.78 19.90 14.25
C THR A 28 -5.80 21.41 14.32
N LEU A 29 -6.83 22.04 13.76
CA LEU A 29 -7.04 23.48 13.77
C LEU A 29 -8.34 23.84 14.49
N PRO A 30 -8.37 24.97 15.23
CA PRO A 30 -9.59 25.49 15.84
C PRO A 30 -10.51 26.10 14.78
N ILE A 31 -11.81 25.80 14.86
CA ILE A 31 -12.82 26.27 13.90
C ILE A 31 -12.98 27.77 13.97
N ASN A 32 -12.98 28.36 15.17
CA ASN A 32 -13.21 29.79 15.40
C ASN A 32 -12.18 30.70 14.68
N GLN A 33 -10.96 30.19 14.45
CA GLN A 33 -9.89 30.91 13.74
C GLN A 33 -9.81 30.56 12.24
N ASN A 34 -10.49 29.49 11.81
CA ASN A 34 -10.39 28.94 10.46
C ASN A 34 -11.78 28.61 9.88
N ALA A 35 -12.81 29.41 10.20
CA ALA A 35 -14.19 29.12 9.85
C ALA A 35 -14.42 28.95 8.32
N ALA A 36 -13.76 29.78 7.51
CA ALA A 36 -13.87 29.70 6.06
C ALA A 36 -13.28 28.39 5.51
N LEU A 37 -12.13 27.95 6.02
CA LEU A 37 -11.52 26.66 5.64
C LEU A 37 -12.39 25.50 6.12
N PHE A 38 -12.91 25.56 7.35
CA PHE A 38 -13.81 24.55 7.88
C PHE A 38 -15.09 24.41 7.05
N SER A 39 -15.66 25.49 6.55
CA SER A 39 -16.85 25.42 5.68
C SER A 39 -16.62 24.68 4.36
N ILE A 40 -15.35 24.56 3.94
CA ILE A 40 -14.93 23.82 2.72
C ILE A 40 -14.59 22.38 3.05
N LEU A 41 -13.78 22.15 4.08
CA LEU A 41 -13.25 20.82 4.42
C LEU A 41 -14.19 20.01 5.32
N GLY A 42 -14.95 20.67 6.19
CA GLY A 42 -15.74 20.01 7.22
C GLY A 42 -14.87 19.13 8.10
N THR A 43 -15.39 17.94 8.44
CA THR A 43 -14.70 16.88 9.19
C THR A 43 -14.16 15.76 8.30
N THR A 44 -14.03 15.98 7.00
CA THR A 44 -13.58 14.98 6.01
C THR A 44 -12.27 14.30 6.41
N TYR A 45 -11.36 15.05 7.03
CA TYR A 45 -10.05 14.54 7.48
C TYR A 45 -9.99 14.32 9.00
N GLY A 46 -11.13 14.47 9.71
CA GLY A 46 -11.28 14.27 11.15
C GLY A 46 -11.50 15.56 11.94
N GLY A 47 -11.51 15.43 13.26
CA GLY A 47 -11.88 16.46 14.20
C GLY A 47 -13.28 16.22 14.79
N ASP A 48 -13.70 17.05 15.76
CA ASP A 48 -15.00 16.96 16.41
C ASP A 48 -16.12 17.73 15.68
N GLY A 49 -15.76 18.61 14.73
CA GLY A 49 -16.72 19.42 13.97
C GLY A 49 -17.44 20.50 14.78
N VAL A 50 -17.08 20.67 16.04
CA VAL A 50 -17.67 21.66 16.98
C VAL A 50 -16.65 22.71 17.38
N SER A 51 -15.48 22.29 17.85
CA SER A 51 -14.38 23.15 18.27
C SER A 51 -13.19 23.10 17.34
N ASN A 52 -12.98 21.94 16.68
CA ASN A 52 -11.81 21.69 15.86
C ASN A 52 -12.12 20.78 14.65
N PHE A 53 -11.22 20.82 13.69
CA PHE A 53 -11.16 19.94 12.51
C PHE A 53 -9.71 19.63 12.17
N LYS A 54 -9.47 18.62 11.33
CA LYS A 54 -8.13 18.22 10.91
C LYS A 54 -7.87 18.59 9.45
N LEU A 55 -6.62 18.92 9.18
CA LEU A 55 -6.09 19.05 7.82
C LEU A 55 -5.81 17.65 7.22
N PRO A 56 -5.75 17.56 5.87
CA PRO A 56 -5.29 16.34 5.20
C PRO A 56 -3.91 15.92 5.73
N ASN A 57 -3.69 14.60 5.81
CA ASN A 57 -2.36 14.04 6.07
C ASN A 57 -1.84 13.38 4.80
N LEU A 58 -0.85 13.99 4.16
CA LEU A 58 -0.20 13.49 2.95
C LEU A 58 1.20 12.93 3.21
N GLN A 59 1.58 12.76 4.49
CA GLN A 59 2.86 12.16 4.86
C GLN A 59 2.88 10.68 4.46
N GLY A 60 3.85 10.31 3.63
CA GLY A 60 3.98 8.94 3.11
C GLY A 60 2.86 8.48 2.18
N SER A 61 2.04 9.41 1.67
CA SER A 61 0.90 9.11 0.80
C SER A 61 1.00 9.87 -0.53
N VAL A 62 0.49 9.27 -1.59
CA VAL A 62 0.34 9.89 -2.91
C VAL A 62 -1.11 10.36 -3.05
N PRO A 63 -1.37 11.64 -3.39
CA PRO A 63 -2.73 12.11 -3.62
C PRO A 63 -3.32 11.47 -4.88
N MET A 64 -4.59 11.12 -4.80
CA MET A 64 -5.35 10.52 -5.88
C MET A 64 -6.67 11.29 -6.08
N HIS A 65 -7.19 11.35 -7.31
CA HIS A 65 -8.47 12.02 -7.57
C HIS A 65 -9.63 11.18 -7.05
N PHE A 66 -10.63 11.82 -6.44
CA PHE A 66 -11.85 11.14 -5.98
C PHE A 66 -12.72 10.69 -7.16
N GLY A 67 -13.56 9.67 -6.96
CA GLY A 67 -14.41 9.08 -7.97
C GLY A 67 -14.07 7.61 -8.22
N ASN A 68 -14.83 6.93 -9.05
CA ASN A 68 -14.61 5.53 -9.41
C ASN A 68 -14.43 4.59 -8.18
N GLY A 69 -15.27 4.77 -7.16
CA GLY A 69 -15.22 4.00 -5.92
C GLY A 69 -14.32 4.56 -4.82
N PHE A 70 -13.60 5.65 -5.07
CA PHE A 70 -12.79 6.36 -4.07
C PHE A 70 -13.50 7.62 -3.60
N THR A 71 -13.60 7.80 -2.30
CA THR A 71 -14.22 8.96 -1.66
C THR A 71 -13.16 9.96 -1.18
N GLN A 72 -13.51 11.25 -1.17
CA GLN A 72 -12.62 12.29 -0.66
C GLN A 72 -12.25 12.02 0.80
N GLY A 73 -10.96 12.11 1.12
CA GLY A 73 -10.43 11.83 2.46
C GLY A 73 -10.18 10.34 2.74
N GLN A 74 -10.52 9.44 1.83
CA GLN A 74 -10.23 8.01 1.96
C GLN A 74 -8.73 7.76 1.96
N VAL A 75 -8.26 6.92 2.88
CA VAL A 75 -6.87 6.46 2.99
C VAL A 75 -6.82 4.97 2.64
N GLY A 76 -5.78 4.56 1.91
CA GLY A 76 -5.60 3.17 1.51
C GLY A 76 -4.17 2.87 1.07
N GLY A 77 -3.95 1.61 0.66
CA GLY A 77 -2.64 1.13 0.24
C GLY A 77 -1.78 0.64 1.39
N ALA A 78 -0.61 0.09 1.05
CA ALA A 78 0.37 -0.42 2.00
C ALA A 78 1.79 -0.05 1.54
N SER A 79 2.60 0.48 2.46
CA SER A 79 4.00 0.82 2.21
C SER A 79 4.93 -0.38 2.19
N ALA A 80 4.52 -1.49 2.79
CA ALA A 80 5.23 -2.75 2.79
C ALA A 80 4.25 -3.92 2.68
N VAL A 81 4.66 -5.00 2.05
CA VAL A 81 3.85 -6.20 1.85
C VAL A 81 4.67 -7.44 2.20
N THR A 82 4.05 -8.38 2.90
CA THR A 82 4.57 -9.74 3.09
C THR A 82 3.73 -10.66 2.23
N LEU A 83 4.35 -11.29 1.23
CA LEU A 83 3.65 -12.24 0.36
C LEU A 83 3.45 -13.57 1.09
N ILE A 84 2.25 -14.10 1.01
CA ILE A 84 1.89 -15.43 1.56
C ILE A 84 1.75 -16.44 0.41
N GLY A 85 1.85 -17.74 0.72
CA GLY A 85 1.95 -18.81 -0.27
C GLY A 85 0.85 -18.82 -1.34
N ASN A 86 -0.38 -18.42 -1.00
CA ASN A 86 -1.48 -18.34 -1.96
C ASN A 86 -1.42 -17.11 -2.89
N GLN A 87 -0.57 -16.13 -2.60
CA GLN A 87 -0.34 -14.94 -3.45
C GLN A 87 0.81 -15.17 -4.44
N ILE A 88 1.60 -16.23 -4.23
CA ILE A 88 2.71 -16.64 -5.08
C ILE A 88 2.31 -17.96 -5.77
N GLY A 89 1.32 -17.89 -6.65
CA GLY A 89 0.90 -19.04 -7.44
C GLY A 89 2.00 -19.43 -8.43
N HIS A 90 2.62 -20.56 -8.19
CA HIS A 90 3.57 -21.18 -9.12
C HIS A 90 3.47 -22.70 -9.04
N THR A 91 3.96 -23.42 -10.07
CA THR A 91 3.98 -24.89 -10.15
C THR A 91 5.41 -25.37 -10.24
N HIS A 92 5.68 -26.50 -9.60
CA HIS A 92 6.94 -27.23 -9.75
C HIS A 92 6.70 -28.45 -10.62
N SER A 93 7.52 -28.67 -11.63
CA SER A 93 7.59 -29.94 -12.37
C SER A 93 8.67 -30.83 -11.75
N VAL A 94 8.34 -32.07 -11.50
CA VAL A 94 9.33 -33.06 -11.12
C VAL A 94 9.75 -33.81 -12.38
N SER A 95 11.02 -33.65 -12.76
CA SER A 95 11.58 -34.39 -13.88
C SER A 95 11.76 -35.88 -13.51
N ALA A 96 11.40 -36.76 -14.43
CA ALA A 96 11.58 -38.19 -14.30
C ALA A 96 12.18 -38.79 -15.57
N THR A 97 12.80 -39.95 -15.47
CA THR A 97 13.31 -40.69 -16.62
C THR A 97 12.45 -41.92 -16.90
N ALA A 98 12.36 -42.32 -18.16
CA ALA A 98 11.60 -43.48 -18.57
C ALA A 98 12.29 -44.82 -18.19
N THR A 99 13.60 -44.82 -17.94
CA THR A 99 14.39 -46.05 -17.68
C THR A 99 15.20 -45.87 -16.40
N ALA A 100 15.07 -46.79 -15.49
CA ALA A 100 15.88 -46.86 -14.27
C ALA A 100 17.29 -47.41 -14.61
N THR A 101 18.33 -46.63 -14.36
CA THR A 101 19.72 -46.99 -14.60
C THR A 101 20.57 -47.03 -13.33
N SER A 102 20.01 -46.58 -12.20
CA SER A 102 20.71 -46.48 -10.92
C SER A 102 19.76 -46.80 -9.76
N SER A 103 20.28 -47.41 -8.71
CA SER A 103 19.60 -47.61 -7.43
C SER A 103 19.89 -46.48 -6.43
N THR A 104 20.76 -45.55 -6.79
CA THR A 104 21.16 -44.41 -5.94
C THR A 104 20.34 -43.19 -6.27
N ALA A 105 19.68 -42.59 -5.29
CA ALA A 105 18.85 -41.40 -5.49
C ALA A 105 19.68 -40.12 -5.72
N ALA A 106 20.87 -40.02 -5.10
CA ALA A 106 21.72 -38.85 -5.21
C ALA A 106 22.21 -38.61 -6.65
N GLY A 107 21.90 -37.45 -7.22
CA GLY A 107 22.28 -37.06 -8.59
C GLY A 107 21.45 -37.75 -9.70
N ASN A 108 20.40 -38.48 -9.36
CA ASN A 108 19.56 -39.16 -10.34
C ASN A 108 18.08 -38.72 -10.24
N PHE A 109 17.35 -38.88 -11.35
CA PHE A 109 15.92 -38.58 -11.42
C PHE A 109 15.09 -39.82 -11.08
N PRO A 110 13.88 -39.69 -10.52
CA PRO A 110 12.93 -40.79 -10.43
C PRO A 110 12.70 -41.42 -11.80
N ALA A 111 12.58 -42.73 -11.84
CA ALA A 111 12.35 -43.46 -13.08
C ALA A 111 11.05 -44.26 -13.02
N THR A 112 10.50 -44.65 -14.18
CA THR A 112 9.39 -45.57 -14.25
C THR A 112 9.83 -46.94 -13.70
N SER A 113 8.95 -47.56 -12.92
CA SER A 113 9.19 -48.89 -12.29
C SER A 113 8.23 -49.92 -12.88
N PRO A 114 8.68 -51.15 -13.15
CA PRO A 114 7.80 -52.26 -13.54
C PRO A 114 6.87 -52.70 -12.40
N LYS A 115 7.14 -52.31 -11.15
CA LYS A 115 6.26 -52.55 -10.02
C LYS A 115 5.36 -51.35 -9.77
N PRO A 116 4.08 -51.54 -9.35
CA PRO A 116 3.21 -50.45 -8.97
C PRO A 116 3.82 -49.70 -7.79
N ILE A 117 4.17 -48.43 -8.00
CA ILE A 117 4.70 -47.49 -6.98
C ILE A 117 3.79 -46.32 -6.75
N TYR A 118 2.64 -46.26 -7.45
CA TYR A 118 1.64 -45.25 -7.31
C TYR A 118 0.30 -45.85 -6.90
N GLY A 119 -0.41 -45.23 -5.96
CA GLY A 119 -1.75 -45.62 -5.52
C GLY A 119 -2.83 -44.80 -6.24
N ALA A 120 -4.03 -45.35 -6.37
CA ALA A 120 -5.19 -44.66 -6.95
C ALA A 120 -5.83 -43.63 -6.00
N SER A 121 -5.51 -43.69 -4.70
CA SER A 121 -6.04 -42.80 -3.68
C SER A 121 -4.93 -42.33 -2.73
N VAL A 122 -5.12 -41.13 -2.15
CA VAL A 122 -4.22 -40.62 -1.13
C VAL A 122 -4.64 -41.20 0.22
N ASP A 123 -3.78 -42.02 0.83
CA ASP A 123 -3.97 -42.65 2.14
C ASP A 123 -2.98 -42.17 3.21
N THR A 124 -1.94 -41.48 2.79
CA THR A 124 -0.92 -40.89 3.68
C THR A 124 -0.29 -39.64 3.07
N THR A 125 0.40 -38.84 3.87
CA THR A 125 1.16 -37.68 3.42
C THR A 125 2.65 -37.97 3.43
N MET A 126 3.37 -37.49 2.43
CA MET A 126 4.84 -37.56 2.41
C MET A 126 5.40 -36.69 3.55
N ASN A 127 6.61 -37.02 4.00
CA ASN A 127 7.29 -36.20 5.01
C ASN A 127 7.40 -34.73 4.54
N ALA A 128 6.95 -33.82 5.36
CA ALA A 128 6.99 -32.37 5.04
C ALA A 128 8.41 -31.84 4.74
N ALA A 129 9.46 -32.53 5.20
CA ALA A 129 10.86 -32.18 4.92
C ALA A 129 11.31 -32.51 3.48
N ILE A 130 10.48 -33.16 2.66
CA ILE A 130 10.81 -33.46 1.24
C ILE A 130 10.84 -32.15 0.41
N ILE A 131 10.01 -31.22 0.77
CA ILE A 131 9.97 -29.86 0.16
C ILE A 131 10.45 -28.89 1.22
N SER A 132 11.67 -28.40 1.09
CA SER A 132 12.16 -27.35 1.94
C SER A 132 11.39 -26.06 1.69
N PRO A 133 10.99 -25.33 2.74
CA PRO A 133 10.39 -24.01 2.54
C PRO A 133 11.40 -23.10 1.84
N ALA A 134 11.01 -22.53 0.72
CA ALA A 134 11.77 -21.52 0.00
C ALA A 134 11.15 -20.14 0.26
N GLY A 135 12.00 -19.14 0.46
CA GLY A 135 11.58 -17.79 0.83
C GLY A 135 11.45 -17.61 2.35
N GLY A 136 11.62 -16.37 2.82
CA GLY A 136 11.73 -16.06 4.25
C GLY A 136 10.48 -15.42 4.85
N ASN A 137 9.33 -15.35 4.15
CA ASN A 137 8.15 -14.57 4.59
C ASN A 137 8.53 -13.16 5.06
N GLN A 138 9.57 -12.57 4.44
CA GLN A 138 10.05 -11.25 4.80
C GLN A 138 9.19 -10.19 4.13
N SER A 139 8.88 -9.14 4.88
CA SER A 139 8.24 -7.96 4.32
C SER A 139 9.19 -7.26 3.36
N HIS A 140 8.68 -6.83 2.22
CA HIS A 140 9.42 -6.00 1.27
C HIS A 140 8.72 -4.64 1.08
N PRO A 141 9.49 -3.56 0.83
CA PRO A 141 8.92 -2.26 0.51
C PRO A 141 8.06 -2.33 -0.76
N ASN A 142 6.84 -1.77 -0.68
CA ASN A 142 5.93 -1.66 -1.82
C ASN A 142 5.90 -0.21 -2.36
N LEU A 143 6.92 0.57 -2.04
CA LEU A 143 7.06 1.95 -2.46
C LEU A 143 7.85 2.01 -3.77
N GLN A 144 7.32 2.74 -4.74
CA GLN A 144 8.09 3.13 -5.94
C GLN A 144 9.22 4.10 -5.57
N PRO A 145 10.26 4.29 -6.40
CA PRO A 145 11.26 5.33 -6.18
C PRO A 145 10.57 6.69 -5.97
N TYR A 146 10.94 7.40 -4.92
CA TYR A 146 10.29 8.66 -4.54
C TYR A 146 11.29 9.74 -4.16
N LEU A 147 10.88 10.99 -4.32
CA LEU A 147 11.53 12.18 -3.79
C LEU A 147 10.57 12.89 -2.84
N VAL A 148 11.02 13.15 -1.62
CA VAL A 148 10.18 13.80 -0.60
C VAL A 148 10.15 15.30 -0.85
N VAL A 149 8.95 15.84 -1.00
CA VAL A 149 8.63 17.28 -1.03
C VAL A 149 7.44 17.52 -0.10
N ASN A 150 7.22 18.77 0.30
CA ASN A 150 6.16 19.11 1.24
C ASN A 150 4.87 19.48 0.51
N TYR A 151 3.73 19.07 1.09
CA TYR A 151 2.41 19.57 0.72
C TYR A 151 1.96 20.62 1.74
N VAL A 152 1.51 21.77 1.24
CA VAL A 152 0.96 22.84 2.05
C VAL A 152 -0.44 23.19 1.59
N ILE A 153 -1.31 23.60 2.53
CA ILE A 153 -2.70 24.00 2.27
C ILE A 153 -2.89 25.47 2.66
N ALA A 154 -3.58 26.23 1.83
CA ALA A 154 -3.88 27.63 2.08
C ALA A 154 -4.97 27.77 3.16
N LEU A 155 -4.65 28.48 4.24
CA LEU A 155 -5.58 28.84 5.32
C LEU A 155 -6.37 30.09 5.01
N VAL A 156 -5.79 30.97 4.19
CA VAL A 156 -6.35 32.26 3.78
C VAL A 156 -6.24 32.43 2.26
N GLY A 157 -7.22 33.11 1.66
CA GLY A 157 -7.26 33.31 0.22
C GLY A 157 -8.66 33.69 -0.25
N VAL A 158 -8.92 33.51 -1.54
CA VAL A 158 -10.25 33.71 -2.13
C VAL A 158 -11.12 32.49 -1.81
N PHE A 159 -12.36 32.72 -1.37
CA PHE A 159 -13.31 31.62 -1.16
C PHE A 159 -13.75 31.05 -2.51
N PRO A 160 -13.61 29.71 -2.75
CA PRO A 160 -14.04 29.12 -4.01
C PRO A 160 -15.56 29.14 -4.11
N SER A 161 -16.09 29.83 -5.13
CA SER A 161 -17.54 29.80 -5.42
C SER A 161 -17.88 28.53 -6.19
N ARG A 162 -18.97 27.87 -5.81
CA ARG A 162 -19.59 26.85 -6.67
C ARG A 162 -20.39 27.56 -7.75
N SER A 163 -20.00 27.39 -8.98
CA SER A 163 -20.78 27.84 -10.15
C SER A 163 -21.91 26.84 -10.44
#